data_80407b2245cf855ee7d27527e0e6ed21
#
_entry.id   80407b2245cf855ee7d27527e0e6ed21
#
_cell.length_a   1.000
_cell.length_b   1.000
_cell.length_c   1.000
_cell.angle_alpha   90.00
_cell.angle_beta   90.00
_cell.angle_gamma   90.00
#
_symmetry.space_group_name_H-M   'P 1'
#
loop_
_entity.id
_entity.type
_entity.pdbx_description
1 polymer ?
#
loop_
_entity_poly.entity_id
_entity_poly.type
_entity_poly.pdbx_seq_one_letter_code
_entity_poly.pdbx_strand_id
1 'polypeptide(L)'
;MKIKSVNHDIDIICDAVAVVTKADPMARDRVRENVDARRIVYKVCREMLNLTYIRIAKYFDKNHASVLHGLKHFDALFETDRDFRNNYNAVVEVIGSVEFDSNIIDSQDILVDYVNLKSETMDIKQKYEMLLRSLSIKVDEKLDQLFMPIHNDLLHKLIQDDNCSRDLKKT
;
A
#
# COMPACT_ATOMS: atom_id res chain seq x y z
N MET A 1 -15.72 7.17 36.24
CA MET A 1 -14.57 6.99 35.36
C MET A 1 -14.86 7.77 34.08
N LYS A 2 -14.15 8.88 33.80
CA LYS A 2 -14.40 9.66 32.57
C LYS A 2 -13.67 8.97 31.43
N ILE A 3 -14.40 8.48 30.45
CA ILE A 3 -13.83 7.95 29.21
C ILE A 3 -13.21 9.14 28.48
N LYS A 4 -11.87 9.24 28.53
CA LYS A 4 -11.14 10.19 27.68
C LYS A 4 -11.34 9.75 26.23
N SER A 5 -11.74 10.66 25.37
CA SER A 5 -11.92 10.33 23.95
C SER A 5 -10.54 10.20 23.27
N VAL A 6 -10.40 9.30 22.33
CA VAL A 6 -9.20 9.14 21.49
C VAL A 6 -8.74 10.47 20.85
N ASN A 7 -9.68 11.35 20.53
CA ASN A 7 -9.39 12.68 20.03
C ASN A 7 -8.60 13.52 21.04
N HIS A 8 -8.89 13.40 22.34
CA HIS A 8 -8.15 14.10 23.40
C HIS A 8 -6.68 13.63 23.48
N ASP A 9 -6.43 12.34 23.25
CA ASP A 9 -5.05 11.82 23.25
C ASP A 9 -4.27 12.33 22.03
N ILE A 10 -4.95 12.43 20.87
CA ILE A 10 -4.34 13.04 19.67
C ILE A 10 -4.10 14.55 19.89
N ASP A 11 -5.00 15.27 20.59
CA ASP A 11 -4.82 16.69 20.93
C ASP A 11 -3.53 16.86 21.77
N ILE A 12 -3.32 16.03 22.80
CA ILE A 12 -2.12 16.04 23.62
C ILE A 12 -0.84 15.84 22.78
N ILE A 13 -0.88 14.88 21.84
CA ILE A 13 0.24 14.64 20.93
C ILE A 13 0.49 15.85 20.02
N CYS A 14 -0.56 16.44 19.46
CA CYS A 14 -0.46 17.64 18.63
C CYS A 14 0.17 18.81 19.40
N ASP A 15 -0.28 19.04 20.64
CA ASP A 15 0.25 20.09 21.50
C ASP A 15 1.74 19.86 21.83
N ALA A 16 2.13 18.63 22.18
CA ALA A 16 3.51 18.28 22.43
C ALA A 16 4.40 18.50 21.20
N VAL A 17 3.93 18.09 20.02
CA VAL A 17 4.64 18.30 18.74
C VAL A 17 4.74 19.79 18.43
N ALA A 18 3.69 20.57 18.60
CA ALA A 18 3.71 22.02 18.36
C ALA A 18 4.71 22.74 19.28
N VAL A 19 4.80 22.36 20.54
CA VAL A 19 5.76 22.94 21.50
C VAL A 19 7.20 22.64 21.10
N VAL A 20 7.50 21.38 20.74
CA VAL A 20 8.86 20.93 20.40
C VAL A 20 9.32 21.47 19.06
N THR A 21 8.48 21.39 18.03
CA THR A 21 8.84 21.76 16.64
C THR A 21 8.62 23.23 16.34
N LYS A 22 7.88 23.96 17.20
CA LYS A 22 7.41 25.34 16.97
C LYS A 22 6.60 25.48 15.67
N ALA A 23 5.94 24.42 15.24
CA ALA A 23 5.16 24.33 14.04
C ALA A 23 3.74 23.82 14.37
N ASP A 24 2.75 24.20 13.58
CA ASP A 24 1.37 23.79 13.80
C ASP A 24 1.02 22.56 12.94
N PRO A 25 0.88 21.35 13.57
CA PRO A 25 0.50 20.16 12.84
C PRO A 25 -0.93 20.23 12.27
N MET A 26 -1.80 21.08 12.84
CA MET A 26 -3.19 21.26 12.39
C MET A 26 -3.33 22.24 11.24
N ALA A 27 -2.30 23.05 10.95
CA ALA A 27 -2.32 23.99 9.84
C ALA A 27 -2.65 23.29 8.50
N ARG A 28 -3.52 23.88 7.70
CA ARG A 28 -3.93 23.31 6.40
C ARG A 28 -2.98 23.66 5.26
N ASP A 29 -1.96 24.42 5.54
CA ASP A 29 -0.95 24.84 4.58
C ASP A 29 0.02 23.70 4.20
N ARG A 30 0.95 24.03 3.29
CA ARG A 30 2.02 23.13 2.83
C ARG A 30 3.40 23.64 3.25
N VAL A 31 3.45 24.48 4.29
CA VAL A 31 4.71 24.92 4.90
C VAL A 31 5.44 23.68 5.40
N ARG A 32 6.73 23.57 5.08
CA ARG A 32 7.52 22.37 5.33
C ARG A 32 7.48 21.98 6.79
N GLU A 33 7.67 22.93 7.67
CA GLU A 33 7.71 22.73 9.11
C GLU A 33 6.40 22.13 9.65
N ASN A 34 5.25 22.66 9.18
CA ASN A 34 3.92 22.17 9.55
C ASN A 34 3.63 20.77 8.99
N VAL A 35 4.13 20.50 7.77
CA VAL A 35 4.01 19.16 7.17
C VAL A 35 4.87 18.15 7.91
N ASP A 36 6.07 18.53 8.32
CA ASP A 36 6.98 17.64 9.06
C ASP A 36 6.48 17.41 10.49
N ALA A 37 5.95 18.43 11.16
CA ALA A 37 5.25 18.28 12.44
C ALA A 37 4.08 17.29 12.34
N ARG A 38 3.27 17.41 11.30
CA ARG A 38 2.15 16.50 11.04
C ARG A 38 2.60 15.06 10.81
N ARG A 39 3.73 14.83 10.14
CA ARG A 39 4.32 13.49 9.96
C ARG A 39 4.74 12.87 11.29
N ILE A 40 5.31 13.68 12.18
CA ILE A 40 5.66 13.25 13.55
C ILE A 40 4.40 12.82 14.30
N VAL A 41 3.32 13.61 14.27
CA VAL A 41 2.05 13.24 14.90
C VAL A 41 1.51 11.90 14.34
N TYR A 42 1.53 11.71 13.02
CA TYR A 42 1.08 10.45 12.42
C TYR A 42 1.86 9.24 12.95
N LYS A 43 3.18 9.37 13.04
CA LYS A 43 4.06 8.30 13.51
C LYS A 43 3.78 7.98 14.99
N VAL A 44 3.72 9.00 15.83
CA VAL A 44 3.45 8.85 17.28
C VAL A 44 2.07 8.24 17.53
N CYS A 45 1.02 8.74 16.86
CA CYS A 45 -0.33 8.17 16.96
C CYS A 45 -0.37 6.70 16.55
N ARG A 46 0.42 6.32 15.54
CA ARG A 46 0.49 4.93 15.09
C ARG A 46 1.23 4.03 16.07
N GLU A 47 2.34 4.49 16.64
CA GLU A 47 3.20 3.69 17.50
C GLU A 47 2.73 3.65 18.96
N MET A 48 2.27 4.77 19.51
CA MET A 48 1.90 4.85 20.91
C MET A 48 0.42 4.55 21.18
N LEU A 49 -0.47 5.05 20.30
CA LEU A 49 -1.92 4.83 20.45
C LEU A 49 -2.43 3.66 19.60
N ASN A 50 -1.59 3.06 18.77
CA ASN A 50 -1.93 1.99 17.83
C ASN A 50 -3.15 2.31 16.94
N LEU A 51 -3.33 3.60 16.59
CA LEU A 51 -4.48 4.05 15.80
C LEU A 51 -4.36 3.63 14.34
N THR A 52 -5.51 3.35 13.71
CA THR A 52 -5.58 3.06 12.28
C THR A 52 -5.32 4.31 11.44
N TYR A 53 -4.84 4.14 10.20
CA TYR A 53 -4.59 5.25 9.28
C TYR A 53 -5.86 6.06 8.99
N ILE A 54 -7.02 5.37 8.95
CA ILE A 54 -8.32 5.99 8.74
C ILE A 54 -8.69 6.89 9.90
N ARG A 55 -8.46 6.43 11.14
CA ARG A 55 -8.75 7.22 12.35
C ARG A 55 -7.91 8.48 12.42
N ILE A 56 -6.60 8.35 12.17
CA ILE A 56 -5.67 9.48 12.09
C ILE A 56 -6.11 10.46 10.99
N ALA A 57 -6.42 9.94 9.80
CA ALA A 57 -6.87 10.75 8.67
C ALA A 57 -8.15 11.52 8.98
N LYS A 58 -9.14 10.87 9.63
CA LYS A 58 -10.41 11.48 10.03
C LYS A 58 -10.20 12.65 11.00
N TYR A 59 -9.28 12.51 11.96
CA TYR A 59 -8.95 13.58 12.89
C TYR A 59 -8.39 14.81 12.16
N PHE A 60 -7.51 14.63 11.18
CA PHE A 60 -6.90 15.71 10.41
C PHE A 60 -7.73 16.18 9.19
N ASP A 61 -8.93 15.68 9.01
CA ASP A 61 -9.76 15.95 7.82
C ASP A 61 -8.97 15.69 6.51
N LYS A 62 -8.30 14.53 6.44
CA LYS A 62 -7.47 14.07 5.32
C LYS A 62 -7.90 12.70 4.83
N ASN A 63 -7.41 12.32 3.66
CA ASN A 63 -7.55 10.95 3.17
C ASN A 63 -6.49 10.04 3.84
N HIS A 64 -6.83 8.78 4.10
CA HIS A 64 -5.90 7.79 4.65
C HIS A 64 -4.63 7.62 3.80
N ALA A 65 -4.73 7.76 2.47
CA ALA A 65 -3.58 7.75 1.56
C ALA A 65 -2.58 8.87 1.88
N SER A 66 -3.05 10.04 2.36
CA SER A 66 -2.19 11.15 2.78
C SER A 66 -1.39 10.80 4.04
N VAL A 67 -2.00 10.05 4.96
CA VAL A 67 -1.32 9.57 6.17
C VAL A 67 -0.25 8.55 5.81
N LEU A 68 -0.58 7.56 4.97
CA LEU A 68 0.37 6.56 4.46
C LEU A 68 1.56 7.21 3.74
N HIS A 69 1.28 8.18 2.87
CA HIS A 69 2.32 8.93 2.18
C HIS A 69 3.20 9.71 3.17
N GLY A 70 2.58 10.35 4.17
CA GLY A 70 3.30 11.05 5.24
C GLY A 70 4.25 10.13 6.00
N LEU A 71 3.81 8.91 6.35
CA LEU A 71 4.62 7.92 7.05
C LEU A 71 5.77 7.38 6.21
N LYS A 72 5.57 7.13 4.92
CA LYS A 72 6.67 6.76 4.01
C LYS A 72 7.76 7.84 3.96
N HIS A 73 7.37 9.10 3.94
CA HIS A 73 8.31 10.22 3.97
C HIS A 73 8.96 10.41 5.35
N PHE A 74 8.27 10.03 6.43
CA PHE A 74 8.82 10.07 7.78
C PHE A 74 10.09 9.22 7.87
N ASP A 75 10.03 7.96 7.41
CA ASP A 75 11.17 7.04 7.51
C ASP A 75 12.40 7.58 6.76
N ALA A 76 12.20 8.12 5.56
CA ALA A 76 13.28 8.75 4.79
C ALA A 76 13.87 9.99 5.48
N LEU A 77 13.03 10.86 6.07
CA LEU A 77 13.48 12.04 6.80
C LEU A 77 14.18 11.67 8.10
N PHE A 78 13.69 10.67 8.79
CA PHE A 78 14.32 10.18 10.03
C PHE A 78 15.75 9.68 9.81
N GLU A 79 16.02 9.10 8.64
CA GLU A 79 17.37 8.65 8.25
C GLU A 79 18.27 9.81 7.82
N THR A 80 17.75 10.77 7.09
CA THR A 80 18.55 11.78 6.38
C THR A 80 18.60 13.15 7.06
N ASP A 81 17.55 13.54 7.81
CA ASP A 81 17.44 14.87 8.44
C ASP A 81 17.65 14.76 9.96
N ARG A 82 18.78 15.31 10.42
CA ARG A 82 19.17 15.28 11.85
C ARG A 82 18.19 16.07 12.73
N ASP A 83 17.76 17.23 12.26
CA ASP A 83 16.88 18.10 13.04
C ASP A 83 15.49 17.49 13.17
N PHE A 84 14.98 16.91 12.10
CA PHE A 84 13.73 16.14 12.12
C PHE A 84 13.79 14.97 13.11
N ARG A 85 14.88 14.21 13.12
CA ARG A 85 15.12 13.11 14.07
C ARG A 85 15.18 13.58 15.52
N ASN A 86 15.88 14.68 15.77
CA ASN A 86 15.99 15.27 17.11
C ASN A 86 14.60 15.72 17.61
N ASN A 87 13.83 16.38 16.77
CA ASN A 87 12.46 16.79 17.10
C ASN A 87 11.57 15.59 17.44
N TYR A 88 11.63 14.53 16.62
CA TYR A 88 10.86 13.32 16.90
C TYR A 88 11.25 12.68 18.26
N ASN A 89 12.55 12.53 18.53
CA ASN A 89 13.03 11.95 19.78
C ASN A 89 12.61 12.80 20.99
N ALA A 90 12.69 14.12 20.89
CA ALA A 90 12.24 15.02 21.94
C ALA A 90 10.73 14.90 22.19
N VAL A 91 9.93 14.77 21.14
CA VAL A 91 8.48 14.54 21.25
C VAL A 91 8.19 13.21 21.95
N VAL A 92 8.87 12.13 21.56
CA VAL A 92 8.71 10.81 22.20
C VAL A 92 9.08 10.85 23.68
N GLU A 93 10.13 11.56 24.05
CA GLU A 93 10.55 11.74 25.44
C GLU A 93 9.48 12.48 26.25
N VAL A 94 8.95 13.60 25.75
CA VAL A 94 7.88 14.37 26.39
C VAL A 94 6.61 13.53 26.55
N ILE A 95 6.22 12.79 25.51
CA ILE A 95 4.98 12.00 25.51
C ILE A 95 5.15 10.70 26.29
N GLY A 96 6.36 10.13 26.36
CA GLY A 96 6.63 8.89 27.09
C GLY A 96 6.35 8.98 28.60
N SER A 97 6.24 10.20 29.15
CA SER A 97 5.82 10.45 30.54
C SER A 97 4.29 10.56 30.71
N VAL A 98 3.52 10.51 29.61
CA VAL A 98 2.05 10.64 29.62
C VAL A 98 1.41 9.24 29.56
N GLU A 99 0.57 8.93 30.53
CA GLU A 99 -0.24 7.70 30.49
C GLU A 99 -1.40 7.87 29.50
N PHE A 100 -1.34 7.16 28.38
CA PHE A 100 -2.44 7.03 27.45
C PHE A 100 -3.30 5.81 27.79
N ASP A 101 -4.61 5.95 27.63
CA ASP A 101 -5.53 4.83 27.80
C ASP A 101 -5.48 3.92 26.54
N SER A 102 -4.44 3.08 26.48
CA SER A 102 -4.10 2.27 25.30
C SER A 102 -5.12 1.18 24.92
N ASN A 103 -6.25 1.12 25.62
CA ASN A 103 -7.26 0.06 25.45
C ASN A 103 -8.49 0.47 24.62
N ILE A 104 -8.49 1.64 23.98
CA ILE A 104 -9.60 2.02 23.11
C ILE A 104 -9.30 1.59 21.68
N ILE A 105 -9.32 0.29 21.44
CA ILE A 105 -9.49 -0.25 20.10
C ILE A 105 -10.97 -0.09 19.76
N ASP A 106 -11.31 0.92 18.97
CA ASP A 106 -12.66 1.07 18.45
C ASP A 106 -12.93 -0.09 17.48
N SER A 107 -13.81 -1.01 17.92
CA SER A 107 -14.16 -2.20 17.14
C SER A 107 -14.68 -1.84 15.73
N GLN A 108 -15.22 -0.63 15.56
CA GLN A 108 -15.69 -0.13 14.26
C GLN A 108 -14.51 0.22 13.34
N ASP A 109 -13.44 0.82 13.87
CA ASP A 109 -12.26 1.16 13.06
C ASP A 109 -11.55 -0.10 12.56
N ILE A 110 -11.46 -1.16 13.39
CA ILE A 110 -10.91 -2.46 12.97
C ILE A 110 -11.75 -3.07 11.85
N LEU A 111 -13.07 -2.97 11.96
CA LEU A 111 -13.98 -3.53 10.95
C LEU A 111 -13.86 -2.80 9.63
N VAL A 112 -13.72 -1.48 9.65
CA VAL A 112 -13.50 -0.66 8.45
C VAL A 112 -12.14 -0.98 7.82
N ASP A 113 -11.07 -1.09 8.61
CA ASP A 113 -9.75 -1.47 8.11
C ASP A 113 -9.75 -2.88 7.50
N TYR A 114 -10.44 -3.83 8.15
CA TYR A 114 -10.60 -5.18 7.62
C TYR A 114 -11.32 -5.20 6.27
N VAL A 115 -12.42 -4.44 6.15
CA VAL A 115 -13.18 -4.34 4.89
C VAL A 115 -12.34 -3.72 3.78
N ASN A 116 -11.60 -2.65 4.08
CA ASN A 116 -10.72 -2.01 3.11
C ASN A 116 -9.58 -2.93 2.66
N LEU A 117 -8.90 -3.60 3.60
CA LEU A 117 -7.85 -4.56 3.30
C LEU A 117 -8.36 -5.73 2.47
N LYS A 118 -9.59 -6.21 2.76
CA LYS A 118 -10.24 -7.26 1.99
C LYS A 118 -10.55 -6.80 0.56
N SER A 119 -11.01 -5.55 0.39
CA SER A 119 -11.26 -4.97 -0.94
C SER A 119 -9.96 -4.86 -1.76
N GLU A 120 -8.89 -4.32 -1.16
CA GLU A 120 -7.57 -4.22 -1.82
C GLU A 120 -7.02 -5.60 -2.21
N THR A 121 -7.19 -6.60 -1.35
CA THR A 121 -6.75 -7.98 -1.64
C THR A 121 -7.54 -8.58 -2.80
N MET A 122 -8.84 -8.30 -2.90
CA MET A 122 -9.67 -8.75 -4.02
C MET A 122 -9.24 -8.08 -5.33
N ASP A 123 -8.95 -6.78 -5.32
CA ASP A 123 -8.47 -6.05 -6.51
C ASP A 123 -7.11 -6.58 -7.00
N ILE A 124 -6.19 -6.87 -6.09
CA ILE A 124 -4.90 -7.47 -6.41
C ILE A 124 -5.09 -8.87 -7.00
N LYS A 125 -5.96 -9.70 -6.42
CA LYS A 125 -6.27 -11.04 -6.91
C LYS A 125 -6.85 -10.97 -8.32
N GLN A 126 -7.78 -10.07 -8.59
CA GLN A 126 -8.39 -9.89 -9.90
C GLN A 126 -7.36 -9.47 -10.96
N LYS A 127 -6.47 -8.51 -10.62
CA LYS A 127 -5.36 -8.11 -11.49
C LYS A 127 -4.41 -9.25 -11.78
N TYR A 128 -4.11 -10.07 -10.78
CA TYR A 128 -3.26 -11.25 -10.94
C TYR A 128 -3.89 -12.29 -11.86
N GLU A 129 -5.19 -12.57 -11.70
CA GLU A 129 -5.92 -13.48 -12.59
C GLU A 129 -5.97 -12.98 -14.03
N MET A 130 -6.15 -11.68 -14.23
CA MET A 130 -6.10 -11.08 -15.58
C MET A 130 -4.71 -11.22 -16.22
N LEU A 131 -3.64 -11.01 -15.46
CA LEU A 131 -2.26 -11.21 -15.90
C LEU A 131 -2.00 -12.67 -16.30
N LEU A 132 -2.43 -13.62 -15.48
CA LEU A 132 -2.29 -15.05 -15.78
C LEU A 132 -3.01 -15.42 -17.09
N ARG A 133 -4.23 -14.94 -17.29
CA ARG A 133 -4.98 -15.16 -18.55
C ARG A 133 -4.25 -14.56 -19.76
N SER A 134 -3.74 -13.33 -19.63
CA SER A 134 -3.02 -12.67 -20.72
C SER A 134 -1.71 -13.39 -21.06
N LEU A 135 -1.02 -13.98 -20.08
CA LEU A 135 0.17 -14.78 -20.28
C LEU A 135 -0.15 -16.11 -20.95
N SER A 136 -1.23 -16.79 -20.52
CA SER A 136 -1.69 -18.04 -21.14
C SER A 136 -2.00 -17.85 -22.62
N ILE A 137 -2.78 -16.82 -22.96
CA ILE A 137 -3.10 -16.49 -24.38
C ILE A 137 -1.81 -16.26 -25.20
N LYS A 138 -0.85 -15.51 -24.68
CA LYS A 138 0.42 -15.24 -25.38
C LYS A 138 1.28 -16.50 -25.55
N VAL A 139 1.23 -17.41 -24.60
CA VAL A 139 1.95 -18.70 -24.70
C VAL A 139 1.30 -19.57 -25.76
N ASP A 140 -0.03 -19.66 -25.79
CA ASP A 140 -0.77 -20.44 -26.78
C ASP A 140 -0.54 -19.89 -28.20
N GLU A 141 -0.63 -18.56 -28.40
CA GLU A 141 -0.33 -17.93 -29.68
C GLU A 141 1.09 -18.21 -30.16
N LYS A 142 2.06 -18.22 -29.25
CA LYS A 142 3.45 -18.47 -29.59
C LYS A 142 3.73 -19.94 -29.88
N LEU A 143 3.03 -20.85 -29.22
CA LEU A 143 3.05 -22.28 -29.53
C LEU A 143 2.45 -22.55 -30.91
N ASP A 144 1.31 -21.97 -31.24
CA ASP A 144 0.69 -22.08 -32.54
C ASP A 144 1.61 -21.56 -33.66
N GLN A 145 2.27 -20.43 -33.46
CA GLN A 145 3.23 -19.88 -34.43
C GLN A 145 4.44 -20.82 -34.67
N LEU A 146 4.85 -21.56 -33.66
CA LEU A 146 5.98 -22.51 -33.75
C LEU A 146 5.59 -23.84 -34.36
N PHE A 147 4.39 -24.36 -34.03
CA PHE A 147 3.98 -25.71 -34.42
C PHE A 147 3.21 -25.75 -35.75
N MET A 148 2.46 -24.69 -36.11
CA MET A 148 1.72 -24.68 -37.36
C MET A 148 2.57 -24.84 -38.62
N PRO A 149 3.74 -24.21 -38.76
CA PRO A 149 4.61 -24.44 -39.92
C PRO A 149 5.10 -25.89 -40.00
N ILE A 150 5.46 -26.50 -38.86
CA ILE A 150 5.95 -27.88 -38.77
C ILE A 150 4.84 -28.87 -39.15
N HIS A 151 3.61 -28.62 -38.68
CA HIS A 151 2.45 -29.45 -38.98
C HIS A 151 2.09 -29.41 -40.47
N ASN A 152 2.12 -28.24 -41.09
CA ASN A 152 1.87 -28.07 -42.51
C ASN A 152 2.95 -28.75 -43.37
N ASP A 153 4.22 -28.65 -43.01
CA ASP A 153 5.31 -29.32 -43.71
C ASP A 153 5.21 -30.85 -43.64
N LEU A 154 4.81 -31.39 -42.50
CA LEU A 154 4.57 -32.82 -42.34
C LEU A 154 3.36 -33.29 -43.15
N LEU A 155 2.27 -32.53 -43.17
CA LEU A 155 1.09 -32.82 -44.01
C LEU A 155 1.43 -32.83 -45.50
N HIS A 156 2.20 -31.83 -45.97
CA HIS A 156 2.64 -31.78 -47.36
C HIS A 156 3.51 -32.97 -47.75
N LYS A 157 4.41 -33.42 -46.93
CA LYS A 157 5.24 -34.62 -47.15
C LYS A 157 4.41 -35.89 -47.20
N LEU A 158 3.46 -36.06 -46.27
CA LEU A 158 2.55 -37.23 -46.30
C LEU A 158 1.70 -37.29 -47.55
N ILE A 159 1.18 -36.15 -48.02
CA ILE A 159 0.36 -36.08 -49.28
C ILE A 159 1.24 -36.39 -50.48
N GLN A 160 2.48 -35.95 -50.54
CA GLN A 160 3.41 -36.28 -51.63
C GLN A 160 3.77 -37.76 -51.67
N ASP A 161 4.02 -38.37 -50.50
CA ASP A 161 4.33 -39.81 -50.40
C ASP A 161 3.12 -40.68 -50.78
N ASP A 162 1.89 -40.28 -50.44
CA ASP A 162 0.66 -40.98 -50.91
C ASP A 162 0.43 -40.88 -52.41
N ASN A 163 0.76 -39.73 -53.02
CA ASN A 163 0.63 -39.57 -54.48
C ASN A 163 1.71 -40.39 -55.22
N CYS A 164 2.92 -40.43 -54.72
CA CYS A 164 4.00 -41.28 -55.26
C CYS A 164 3.65 -42.77 -55.20
N SER A 165 3.00 -43.20 -54.11
CA SER A 165 2.56 -44.59 -53.91
C SER A 165 1.41 -45.00 -54.81
N ARG A 166 0.57 -44.04 -55.27
CA ARG A 166 -0.54 -44.30 -56.22
C ARG A 166 -0.07 -44.42 -57.69
N ASP A 167 0.96 -43.69 -58.03
CA ASP A 167 1.53 -43.76 -59.40
C ASP A 167 2.31 -45.07 -59.68
N LEU A 168 2.92 -45.64 -58.62
CA LEU A 168 3.59 -46.93 -58.70
C LEU A 168 2.64 -48.15 -58.79
N LYS A 169 1.36 -47.99 -58.54
CA LYS A 169 0.32 -49.04 -58.65
C LYS A 169 -0.41 -49.03 -60.02
N LYS A 170 -0.06 -48.14 -60.93
CA LYS A 170 -0.67 -48.00 -62.26
C LYS A 170 0.23 -48.48 -63.41
N THR A 171 1.40 -48.98 -63.07
CA THR A 171 2.32 -49.68 -63.99
C THR A 171 2.28 -51.19 -63.71
#